data_04abe268daa9c704ec87e002b457e9cb
#
_entry.id   04abe268daa9c704ec87e002b457e9cb
#
_cell.length_a   1.000
_cell.length_b   1.000
_cell.length_c   1.000
_cell.angle_alpha   90.00
_cell.angle_beta   90.00
_cell.angle_gamma   90.00
#
_symmetry.space_group_name_H-M   'P 1'
#
loop_
_entity.id
_entity.type
_entity.pdbx_description
1 polymer ?
#
loop_
_entity_poly.entity_id
_entity_poly.type
_entity_poly.pdbx_seq_one_letter_code
_entity_poly.pdbx_strand_id
1 'polypeptide(L)'
;MNAPSSLLQRIAERREKAPATRRAILNAMLEDPDRVLEESFEQLASRSGSSVPTIMRTCRDLGFAGLREFKLALAQELALGGSPLHRRVSIEDTADDVVGKIARSAAASVAGVRNQLDMAVLSAAVNAIAAAPHIDIVGAGNTSWFMSTDLQARLFRLGLSVTAWSDYHLQQVAAGAQKPGGVVIAITHVGGMPSLLDAVEIARAQGAKIVAITRPGTPLAERAGSSVPTVMRTCRDLGLPGLREF
;
A
#
# COMPACT_ATOMS: atom_id res chain seq x y z
N MET A 1 7.87 11.27 31.66
CA MET A 1 8.84 11.03 30.56
C MET A 1 8.04 11.14 29.28
N ASN A 2 8.25 12.22 28.48
CA ASN A 2 7.56 12.35 27.19
C ASN A 2 7.96 11.20 26.27
N ALA A 3 6.99 10.45 25.76
CA ALA A 3 7.24 9.48 24.70
C ALA A 3 7.90 10.21 23.51
N PRO A 4 8.90 9.62 22.85
CA PRO A 4 9.52 10.27 21.71
C PRO A 4 8.46 10.56 20.64
N SER A 5 8.34 11.83 20.25
CA SER A 5 7.43 12.24 19.18
C SER A 5 7.72 11.47 17.90
N SER A 6 6.68 11.03 17.19
CA SER A 6 6.83 10.29 15.94
C SER A 6 7.64 11.09 14.91
N LEU A 7 8.31 10.43 13.98
CA LEU A 7 9.09 11.13 12.94
C LEU A 7 8.18 12.07 12.12
N LEU A 8 6.99 11.63 11.76
CA LEU A 8 6.03 12.44 11.00
C LEU A 8 5.54 13.64 11.81
N GLN A 9 5.36 13.49 13.12
CA GLN A 9 5.03 14.60 14.01
C GLN A 9 6.19 15.60 14.10
N ARG A 10 7.43 15.12 14.25
CA ARG A 10 8.63 15.97 14.22
C ARG A 10 8.78 16.74 12.90
N ILE A 11 8.46 16.10 11.77
CA ILE A 11 8.45 16.77 10.45
C ILE A 11 7.39 17.86 10.44
N ALA A 12 6.18 17.60 10.92
CA ALA A 12 5.10 18.60 10.99
C ALA A 12 5.47 19.79 11.87
N GLU A 13 6.01 19.57 13.06
CA GLU A 13 6.46 20.62 13.97
C GLU A 13 7.59 21.48 13.36
N ARG A 14 8.55 20.83 12.68
CA ARG A 14 9.64 21.54 12.00
C ARG A 14 9.15 22.35 10.81
N ARG A 15 8.13 21.86 10.09
CA ARG A 15 7.51 22.59 8.96
C ARG A 15 6.99 23.96 9.37
N GLU A 16 6.34 24.06 10.53
CA GLU A 16 5.77 25.32 11.02
C GLU A 16 6.83 26.43 11.17
N LYS A 17 8.05 26.04 11.55
CA LYS A 17 9.16 26.94 11.84
C LYS A 17 10.18 27.07 10.69
N ALA A 18 9.97 26.34 9.59
CA ALA A 18 10.95 26.24 8.51
C ALA A 18 10.86 27.42 7.52
N PRO A 19 12.01 27.89 6.97
CA PRO A 19 12.04 28.77 5.81
C PRO A 19 11.33 28.14 4.60
N ALA A 20 10.84 28.98 3.66
CA ALA A 20 10.01 28.55 2.53
C ALA A 20 10.57 27.35 1.76
N THR A 21 11.87 27.35 1.43
CA THR A 21 12.50 26.25 0.68
C THR A 21 12.50 24.93 1.44
N ARG A 22 12.77 24.95 2.74
CA ARG A 22 12.70 23.73 3.57
C ARG A 22 11.28 23.29 3.83
N ARG A 23 10.35 24.24 3.95
CA ARG A 23 8.93 23.97 4.12
C ARG A 23 8.38 23.17 2.94
N ALA A 24 8.81 23.50 1.71
CA ALA A 24 8.43 22.74 0.51
C ALA A 24 8.91 21.26 0.58
N ILE A 25 10.14 21.02 1.06
CA ILE A 25 10.66 19.65 1.25
C ILE A 25 9.84 18.91 2.30
N LEU A 26 9.59 19.54 3.47
CA LEU A 26 8.84 18.94 4.57
C LEU A 26 7.37 18.67 4.18
N ASN A 27 6.77 19.56 3.38
CA ASN A 27 5.44 19.32 2.80
C ASN A 27 5.47 18.09 1.88
N ALA A 28 6.42 18.02 0.95
CA ALA A 28 6.56 16.87 0.06
C ALA A 28 6.76 15.54 0.82
N MET A 29 7.47 15.57 1.96
CA MET A 29 7.65 14.41 2.82
C MET A 29 6.37 14.00 3.57
N LEU A 30 5.52 14.96 3.95
CA LEU A 30 4.26 14.72 4.67
C LEU A 30 3.10 14.35 3.74
N GLU A 31 3.09 14.89 2.52
CA GLU A 31 2.02 14.64 1.54
C GLU A 31 2.00 13.19 1.06
N ASP A 32 3.18 12.64 0.76
CA ASP A 32 3.31 11.26 0.33
C ASP A 32 4.59 10.61 0.90
N PRO A 33 4.54 10.17 2.16
CA PRO A 33 5.70 9.55 2.83
C PRO A 33 6.12 8.21 2.18
N ASP A 34 5.18 7.47 1.61
CA ASP A 34 5.48 6.21 0.92
C ASP A 34 6.32 6.48 -0.34
N ARG A 35 5.95 7.50 -1.10
CA ARG A 35 6.71 7.93 -2.27
C ARG A 35 8.13 8.38 -1.93
N VAL A 36 8.32 9.03 -0.79
CA VAL A 36 9.67 9.41 -0.32
C VAL A 36 10.57 8.20 -0.12
N LEU A 37 10.03 7.02 0.23
CA LEU A 37 10.82 5.79 0.35
C LEU A 37 11.38 5.32 -1.01
N GLU A 38 10.65 5.56 -2.09
CA GLU A 38 10.96 5.09 -3.44
C GLU A 38 11.84 6.11 -4.23
N GLU A 39 11.67 7.41 -3.99
CA GLU A 39 12.34 8.49 -4.71
C GLU A 39 13.84 8.58 -4.44
N SER A 40 14.64 8.89 -5.48
CA SER A 40 16.03 9.31 -5.29
C SER A 40 16.13 10.72 -4.68
N PHE A 41 17.34 11.16 -4.32
CA PHE A 41 17.57 12.53 -3.87
C PHE A 41 17.16 13.56 -4.92
N GLU A 42 17.48 13.26 -6.19
CA GLU A 42 17.21 14.14 -7.32
C GLU A 42 15.70 14.21 -7.60
N GLN A 43 14.99 13.11 -7.48
CA GLN A 43 13.55 13.05 -7.66
C GLN A 43 12.81 13.84 -6.56
N LEU A 44 13.20 13.66 -5.29
CA LEU A 44 12.63 14.43 -4.19
C LEU A 44 12.98 15.92 -4.32
N ALA A 45 14.20 16.27 -4.77
CA ALA A 45 14.61 17.62 -5.02
C ALA A 45 13.77 18.29 -6.12
N SER A 46 13.56 17.59 -7.23
CA SER A 46 12.71 18.05 -8.34
C SER A 46 11.27 18.28 -7.87
N ARG A 47 10.68 17.30 -7.17
CA ARG A 47 9.30 17.38 -6.68
C ARG A 47 9.08 18.51 -5.66
N SER A 48 10.06 18.75 -4.80
CA SER A 48 9.98 19.81 -3.78
C SER A 48 10.45 21.18 -4.26
N GLY A 49 10.85 21.34 -5.54
CA GLY A 49 11.44 22.57 -6.05
C GLY A 49 12.72 23.00 -5.32
N SER A 50 13.52 22.04 -4.89
CA SER A 50 14.68 22.23 -4.03
C SER A 50 15.95 21.64 -4.65
N SER A 51 17.05 21.63 -3.88
CA SER A 51 18.31 21.00 -4.28
C SER A 51 18.70 19.84 -3.35
N VAL A 52 19.46 18.89 -3.88
CA VAL A 52 19.98 17.74 -3.12
C VAL A 52 20.72 18.18 -1.84
N PRO A 53 21.61 19.21 -1.86
CA PRO A 53 22.23 19.71 -0.63
C PRO A 53 21.22 20.21 0.41
N THR A 54 20.11 20.82 -0.02
CA THR A 54 19.07 21.31 0.89
C THR A 54 18.30 20.15 1.51
N ILE A 55 18.03 19.08 0.76
CA ILE A 55 17.44 17.84 1.30
C ILE A 55 18.37 17.23 2.36
N MET A 56 19.65 17.12 2.06
CA MET A 56 20.65 16.60 3.01
C MET A 56 20.68 17.40 4.32
N ARG A 57 20.63 18.73 4.23
CA ARG A 57 20.56 19.60 5.42
C ARG A 57 19.26 19.38 6.18
N THR A 58 18.13 19.25 5.48
CA THR A 58 16.82 18.98 6.10
C THR A 58 16.81 17.66 6.84
N CYS A 59 17.40 16.60 6.28
CA CYS A 59 17.54 15.31 6.98
C CYS A 59 18.40 15.43 8.25
N ARG A 60 19.52 16.21 8.19
CA ARG A 60 20.36 16.45 9.36
C ARG A 60 19.64 17.27 10.44
N ASP A 61 18.86 18.25 10.06
CA ASP A 61 18.04 19.04 11.00
C ASP A 61 16.95 18.19 11.68
N LEU A 62 16.52 17.10 11.04
CA LEU A 62 15.62 16.10 11.60
C LEU A 62 16.35 15.04 12.45
N GLY A 63 17.69 15.11 12.53
CA GLY A 63 18.52 14.23 13.36
C GLY A 63 19.06 12.99 12.64
N PHE A 64 19.09 12.97 11.30
CA PHE A 64 19.59 11.87 10.50
C PHE A 64 20.87 12.25 9.76
N ALA A 65 21.83 11.33 9.61
CA ALA A 65 23.07 11.56 8.87
C ALA A 65 22.82 11.85 7.38
N GLY A 66 21.71 11.35 6.82
CA GLY A 66 21.30 11.59 5.45
C GLY A 66 19.96 10.93 5.09
N LEU A 67 19.60 10.98 3.80
CA LEU A 67 18.32 10.47 3.32
C LEU A 67 18.16 8.96 3.54
N ARG A 68 19.25 8.18 3.43
CA ARG A 68 19.18 6.73 3.64
C ARG A 68 18.73 6.38 5.05
N GLU A 69 19.33 7.01 6.06
CA GLU A 69 18.97 6.81 7.46
C GLU A 69 17.56 7.34 7.76
N PHE A 70 17.23 8.53 7.20
CA PHE A 70 15.89 9.08 7.26
C PHE A 70 14.85 8.14 6.66
N LYS A 71 15.11 7.58 5.46
CA LYS A 71 14.21 6.60 4.83
C LYS A 71 14.04 5.34 5.63
N LEU A 72 15.11 4.83 6.26
CA LEU A 72 15.03 3.66 7.12
C LEU A 72 14.10 3.94 8.32
N ALA A 73 14.29 5.08 9.00
CA ALA A 73 13.44 5.50 10.11
C ALA A 73 11.98 5.74 9.66
N LEU A 74 11.79 6.35 8.48
CA LEU A 74 10.47 6.57 7.90
C LEU A 74 9.80 5.24 7.54
N ALA A 75 10.54 4.28 6.97
CA ALA A 75 10.03 2.95 6.67
C ALA A 75 9.62 2.19 7.94
N GLN A 76 10.44 2.28 9.00
CA GLN A 76 10.12 1.71 10.30
C GLN A 76 8.85 2.34 10.90
N GLU A 77 8.72 3.67 10.88
CA GLU A 77 7.53 4.34 11.37
C GLU A 77 6.29 4.00 10.54
N LEU A 78 6.41 3.96 9.22
CA LEU A 78 5.30 3.58 8.34
C LEU A 78 4.93 2.09 8.50
N ALA A 79 5.89 1.24 8.82
CA ALA A 79 5.64 -0.17 9.13
C ALA A 79 4.99 -0.35 10.51
N LEU A 80 5.38 0.47 11.49
CA LEU A 80 4.91 0.38 12.87
C LEU A 80 3.57 1.11 13.11
N GLY A 81 3.14 2.01 12.26
CA GLY A 81 1.91 2.75 12.52
C GLY A 81 1.57 3.85 11.54
N GLY A 82 2.18 3.88 10.38
CA GLY A 82 1.97 4.89 9.34
C GLY A 82 0.60 4.88 8.66
N SER A 83 -0.44 4.34 9.33
CA SER A 83 -1.81 4.53 8.87
C SER A 83 -2.22 6.00 9.02
N PRO A 84 -2.95 6.58 8.08
CA PRO A 84 -3.58 7.89 8.23
C PRO A 84 -4.41 8.01 9.52
N LEU A 85 -4.83 6.88 10.07
CA LEU A 85 -5.56 6.77 11.31
C LEU A 85 -4.70 7.14 12.52
N HIS A 86 -3.48 6.61 12.62
CA HIS A 86 -2.55 6.93 13.71
C HIS A 86 -2.10 8.40 13.68
N ARG A 87 -2.14 9.06 12.51
CA ARG A 87 -1.87 10.50 12.40
C ARG A 87 -2.98 11.39 12.99
N ARG A 88 -4.16 10.84 13.19
CA ARG A 88 -5.32 11.57 13.75
C ARG A 88 -5.52 11.30 15.25
N VAL A 89 -4.88 10.26 15.79
CA VAL A 89 -4.95 9.93 17.22
C VAL A 89 -3.82 10.67 17.94
N SER A 90 -4.16 11.43 18.97
CA SER A 90 -3.22 12.12 19.86
C SER A 90 -3.06 11.33 21.16
N ILE A 91 -1.90 11.49 21.83
CA ILE A 91 -1.68 10.92 23.17
C ILE A 91 -2.62 11.52 24.24
N GLU A 92 -3.21 12.66 23.92
CA GLU A 92 -4.19 13.35 24.79
C GLU A 92 -5.63 12.88 24.55
N ASP A 93 -5.86 12.03 23.52
CA ASP A 93 -7.20 11.53 23.20
C ASP A 93 -7.70 10.59 24.30
N THR A 94 -8.95 10.75 24.66
CA THR A 94 -9.66 9.77 25.48
C THR A 94 -9.95 8.51 24.64
N ALA A 95 -10.28 7.40 25.30
CA ALA A 95 -10.67 6.18 24.60
C ALA A 95 -11.89 6.42 23.66
N ASP A 96 -12.83 7.25 24.04
CA ASP A 96 -13.99 7.63 23.22
C ASP A 96 -13.56 8.42 21.98
N ASP A 97 -12.63 9.37 22.14
CA ASP A 97 -12.07 10.12 21.00
C ASP A 97 -11.39 9.19 20.00
N VAL A 98 -10.61 8.24 20.50
CA VAL A 98 -9.90 7.23 19.67
C VAL A 98 -10.93 6.40 18.90
N VAL A 99 -11.91 5.82 19.56
CA VAL A 99 -12.98 5.04 18.93
C VAL A 99 -13.72 5.86 17.90
N GLY A 100 -14.09 7.10 18.23
CA GLY A 100 -14.77 8.00 17.31
C GLY A 100 -13.92 8.37 16.08
N LYS A 101 -12.63 8.58 16.24
CA LYS A 101 -11.70 8.87 15.14
C LYS A 101 -11.54 7.65 14.23
N ILE A 102 -11.40 6.45 14.81
CA ILE A 102 -11.31 5.20 14.06
C ILE A 102 -12.58 4.97 13.24
N ALA A 103 -13.75 5.06 13.87
CA ALA A 103 -15.02 4.83 13.20
C ALA A 103 -15.25 5.80 12.03
N ARG A 104 -14.99 7.10 12.24
CA ARG A 104 -15.12 8.12 11.18
C ARG A 104 -14.14 7.86 10.03
N SER A 105 -12.88 7.51 10.33
CA SER A 105 -11.89 7.24 9.31
C SER A 105 -12.26 6.00 8.49
N ALA A 106 -12.70 4.94 9.15
CA ALA A 106 -13.17 3.72 8.50
C ALA A 106 -14.37 4.01 7.57
N ALA A 107 -15.38 4.73 8.08
CA ALA A 107 -16.54 5.10 7.28
C ALA A 107 -16.18 5.96 6.06
N ALA A 108 -15.30 6.95 6.24
CA ALA A 108 -14.82 7.78 5.12
C ALA A 108 -14.05 6.98 4.08
N SER A 109 -13.23 6.03 4.51
CA SER A 109 -12.46 5.15 3.60
C SER A 109 -13.39 4.26 2.77
N VAL A 110 -14.38 3.61 3.41
CA VAL A 110 -15.37 2.79 2.71
C VAL A 110 -16.18 3.63 1.70
N ALA A 111 -16.65 4.81 2.13
CA ALA A 111 -17.39 5.73 1.24
C ALA A 111 -16.52 6.19 0.05
N GLY A 112 -15.22 6.42 0.27
CA GLY A 112 -14.27 6.84 -0.74
C GLY A 112 -13.99 5.79 -1.83
N VAL A 113 -14.18 4.50 -1.55
CA VAL A 113 -13.97 3.41 -2.52
C VAL A 113 -14.80 3.61 -3.78
N ARG A 114 -16.09 3.94 -3.61
CA ARG A 114 -17.01 4.13 -4.75
C ARG A 114 -16.50 5.16 -5.75
N ASN A 115 -15.88 6.23 -5.27
CA ASN A 115 -15.40 7.33 -6.11
C ASN A 115 -14.08 6.99 -6.85
N GLN A 116 -13.44 5.91 -6.47
CA GLN A 116 -12.16 5.47 -7.02
C GLN A 116 -12.28 4.24 -7.93
N LEU A 117 -13.45 3.59 -7.94
CA LEU A 117 -13.70 2.40 -8.75
C LEU A 117 -14.13 2.80 -10.17
N ASP A 118 -13.42 2.28 -11.16
CA ASP A 118 -13.91 2.20 -12.52
C ASP A 118 -14.86 1.00 -12.64
N MET A 119 -16.15 1.29 -12.83
CA MET A 119 -17.18 0.26 -12.87
C MET A 119 -17.07 -0.66 -14.09
N ALA A 120 -16.50 -0.20 -15.21
CA ALA A 120 -16.27 -1.04 -16.37
C ALA A 120 -15.16 -2.06 -16.09
N VAL A 121 -14.08 -1.61 -15.48
CA VAL A 121 -12.95 -2.47 -15.06
C VAL A 121 -13.39 -3.47 -14.00
N LEU A 122 -14.16 -3.03 -12.99
CA LEU A 122 -14.71 -3.92 -11.98
C LEU A 122 -15.61 -5.01 -12.59
N SER A 123 -16.51 -4.63 -13.50
CA SER A 123 -17.38 -5.59 -14.18
C SER A 123 -16.59 -6.58 -15.02
N ALA A 124 -15.54 -6.14 -15.71
CA ALA A 124 -14.65 -7.03 -16.47
C ALA A 124 -13.93 -8.04 -15.55
N ALA A 125 -13.45 -7.59 -14.39
CA ALA A 125 -12.83 -8.48 -13.39
C ALA A 125 -13.83 -9.50 -12.82
N VAL A 126 -15.03 -9.06 -12.45
CA VAL A 126 -16.11 -9.94 -11.95
C VAL A 126 -16.46 -11.00 -12.99
N ASN A 127 -16.62 -10.61 -14.26
CA ASN A 127 -16.91 -11.55 -15.34
C ASN A 127 -15.76 -12.55 -15.57
N ALA A 128 -14.51 -12.07 -15.49
CA ALA A 128 -13.33 -12.94 -15.60
C ALA A 128 -13.28 -13.97 -14.47
N ILE A 129 -13.50 -13.53 -13.23
CA ILE A 129 -13.53 -14.39 -12.03
C ILE A 129 -14.68 -15.43 -12.12
N ALA A 130 -15.87 -14.99 -12.50
CA ALA A 130 -17.05 -15.87 -12.60
C ALA A 130 -16.90 -16.95 -13.69
N ALA A 131 -16.17 -16.66 -14.77
CA ALA A 131 -15.94 -17.59 -15.88
C ALA A 131 -14.66 -18.43 -15.74
N ALA A 132 -13.84 -18.18 -14.72
CA ALA A 132 -12.55 -18.83 -14.55
C ALA A 132 -12.71 -20.31 -14.18
N PRO A 133 -12.00 -21.25 -14.85
CA PRO A 133 -11.96 -22.65 -14.44
C PRO A 133 -11.25 -22.83 -13.10
N HIS A 134 -10.30 -21.96 -12.78
CA HIS A 134 -9.58 -21.88 -11.51
C HIS A 134 -9.05 -20.48 -11.24
N ILE A 135 -9.00 -20.12 -9.98
CA ILE A 135 -8.53 -18.82 -9.50
C ILE A 135 -7.38 -19.05 -8.51
N ASP A 136 -6.22 -18.48 -8.79
CA ASP A 136 -5.15 -18.38 -7.79
C ASP A 136 -5.15 -16.97 -7.19
N ILE A 137 -4.97 -16.90 -5.88
CA ILE A 137 -4.81 -15.64 -5.17
C ILE A 137 -3.39 -15.58 -4.62
N VAL A 138 -2.66 -14.53 -5.00
CA VAL A 138 -1.28 -14.31 -4.61
C VAL A 138 -1.13 -12.96 -3.92
N GLY A 139 -0.24 -12.85 -2.96
CA GLY A 139 -0.05 -11.61 -2.22
C GLY A 139 1.31 -11.55 -1.53
N ALA A 140 1.75 -10.32 -1.22
CA ALA A 140 3.03 -10.09 -0.56
C ALA A 140 2.83 -9.52 0.85
N GLY A 141 3.36 -10.24 1.85
CA GLY A 141 3.29 -9.87 3.27
C GLY A 141 2.01 -10.33 3.99
N ASN A 142 2.04 -10.26 5.33
CA ASN A 142 1.00 -10.84 6.19
C ASN A 142 -0.40 -10.27 5.96
N THR A 143 -0.52 -8.95 5.76
CA THR A 143 -1.83 -8.31 5.50
C THR A 143 -2.43 -8.80 4.19
N SER A 144 -1.61 -8.88 3.13
CA SER A 144 -2.05 -9.40 1.83
C SER A 144 -2.44 -10.87 1.92
N TRP A 145 -1.71 -11.66 2.72
CA TRP A 145 -2.06 -13.06 2.98
C TRP A 145 -3.41 -13.19 3.69
N PHE A 146 -3.65 -12.41 4.74
CA PHE A 146 -4.95 -12.40 5.42
C PHE A 146 -6.10 -12.06 4.45
N MET A 147 -5.92 -11.02 3.63
CA MET A 147 -6.91 -10.63 2.61
C MET A 147 -7.11 -11.72 1.54
N SER A 148 -6.04 -12.41 1.16
CA SER A 148 -6.11 -13.51 0.18
C SER A 148 -6.93 -14.69 0.72
N THR A 149 -6.73 -15.07 1.98
CA THR A 149 -7.48 -16.16 2.60
C THR A 149 -8.94 -15.81 2.85
N ASP A 150 -9.26 -14.57 3.25
CA ASP A 150 -10.64 -14.11 3.37
C ASP A 150 -11.34 -14.11 2.01
N LEU A 151 -10.69 -13.61 0.98
CA LEU A 151 -11.23 -13.60 -0.39
C LEU A 151 -11.43 -15.03 -0.90
N GLN A 152 -10.46 -15.95 -0.68
CA GLN A 152 -10.62 -17.36 -1.01
C GLN A 152 -11.88 -17.95 -0.36
N ALA A 153 -12.06 -17.73 0.94
CA ALA A 153 -13.22 -18.26 1.66
C ALA A 153 -14.55 -17.74 1.10
N ARG A 154 -14.59 -16.47 0.68
CA ARG A 154 -15.79 -15.86 0.07
C ARG A 154 -16.07 -16.42 -1.30
N LEU A 155 -15.08 -16.51 -2.18
CA LEU A 155 -15.24 -17.06 -3.53
C LEU A 155 -15.57 -18.55 -3.50
N PHE A 156 -14.97 -19.31 -2.59
CA PHE A 156 -15.29 -20.74 -2.38
C PHE A 156 -16.76 -20.94 -2.00
N ARG A 157 -17.33 -20.09 -1.14
CA ARG A 157 -18.78 -20.15 -0.79
C ARG A 157 -19.69 -19.88 -1.98
N LEU A 158 -19.20 -19.20 -3.02
CA LEU A 158 -19.91 -18.99 -4.28
C LEU A 158 -19.75 -20.17 -5.25
N GLY A 159 -19.09 -21.26 -4.84
CA GLY A 159 -18.87 -22.45 -5.66
C GLY A 159 -17.71 -22.34 -6.64
N LEU A 160 -16.86 -21.32 -6.52
CA LEU A 160 -15.72 -21.11 -7.40
C LEU A 160 -14.52 -21.96 -6.97
N SER A 161 -13.78 -22.49 -7.95
CA SER A 161 -12.49 -23.15 -7.70
C SER A 161 -11.41 -22.11 -7.44
N VAL A 162 -10.90 -22.03 -6.22
CA VAL A 162 -10.00 -20.97 -5.78
C VAL A 162 -8.99 -21.45 -4.76
N THR A 163 -7.73 -21.00 -4.91
CA THR A 163 -6.64 -21.29 -3.96
C THR A 163 -5.84 -20.02 -3.68
N ALA A 164 -5.57 -19.73 -2.40
CA ALA A 164 -4.66 -18.68 -1.98
C ALA A 164 -3.29 -19.27 -1.62
N TRP A 165 -2.22 -18.62 -2.07
CA TRP A 165 -0.84 -19.07 -1.90
C TRP A 165 -0.06 -18.07 -1.03
N SER A 166 0.49 -18.51 0.10
CA SER A 166 1.25 -17.67 1.03
C SER A 166 2.75 -17.64 0.72
N ASP A 167 3.27 -18.76 0.25
CA ASP A 167 4.70 -18.93 -0.03
C ASP A 167 5.04 -18.43 -1.43
N TYR A 168 6.10 -17.63 -1.54
CA TYR A 168 6.50 -17.01 -2.81
C TYR A 168 6.90 -18.03 -3.88
N HIS A 169 7.51 -19.13 -3.50
CA HIS A 169 7.85 -20.19 -4.45
C HIS A 169 6.61 -20.89 -4.96
N LEU A 170 5.67 -21.22 -4.08
CA LEU A 170 4.38 -21.80 -4.47
C LEU A 170 3.55 -20.85 -5.33
N GLN A 171 3.62 -19.54 -5.11
CA GLN A 171 2.99 -18.56 -5.99
C GLN A 171 3.53 -18.64 -7.43
N GLN A 172 4.83 -18.80 -7.60
CA GLN A 172 5.45 -18.96 -8.93
C GLN A 172 5.09 -20.32 -9.55
N VAL A 173 5.09 -21.40 -8.77
CA VAL A 173 4.69 -22.73 -9.24
C VAL A 173 3.22 -22.71 -9.70
N ALA A 174 2.32 -22.15 -8.91
CA ALA A 174 0.90 -22.01 -9.25
C ALA A 174 0.71 -21.15 -10.51
N ALA A 175 1.44 -20.04 -10.60
CA ALA A 175 1.44 -19.18 -11.77
C ALA A 175 1.88 -19.93 -13.04
N GLY A 176 2.90 -20.77 -12.95
CA GLY A 176 3.38 -21.62 -14.05
C GLY A 176 2.41 -22.75 -14.42
N ALA A 177 1.58 -23.20 -13.48
CA ALA A 177 0.56 -24.22 -13.70
C ALA A 177 -0.76 -23.67 -14.26
N GLN A 178 -0.91 -22.36 -14.36
CA GLN A 178 -2.09 -21.70 -14.92
C GLN A 178 -2.35 -22.13 -16.36
N LYS A 179 -3.62 -22.05 -16.75
CA LYS A 179 -4.08 -22.37 -18.09
C LYS A 179 -4.82 -21.19 -18.70
N PRO A 180 -4.94 -21.12 -20.04
CA PRO A 180 -5.75 -20.11 -20.69
C PRO A 180 -7.17 -20.04 -20.10
N GLY A 181 -7.63 -18.85 -19.77
CA GLY A 181 -8.92 -18.62 -19.12
C GLY A 181 -8.88 -18.67 -17.58
N GLY A 182 -7.79 -19.13 -16.97
CA GLY A 182 -7.58 -19.00 -15.54
C GLY A 182 -7.43 -17.54 -15.10
N VAL A 183 -7.57 -17.29 -13.81
CA VAL A 183 -7.44 -15.94 -13.22
C VAL A 183 -6.43 -15.98 -12.08
N VAL A 184 -5.53 -15.00 -12.07
CA VAL A 184 -4.67 -14.72 -10.91
C VAL A 184 -5.08 -13.38 -10.29
N ILE A 185 -5.49 -13.41 -9.02
CA ILE A 185 -5.79 -12.20 -8.24
C ILE A 185 -4.54 -11.86 -7.42
N ALA A 186 -3.89 -10.78 -7.76
CA ALA A 186 -2.68 -10.31 -7.06
C ALA A 186 -3.02 -9.19 -6.09
N ILE A 187 -2.77 -9.41 -4.78
CA ILE A 187 -3.11 -8.48 -3.71
C ILE A 187 -1.85 -7.94 -3.07
N THR A 188 -1.61 -6.63 -3.19
CA THR A 188 -0.52 -5.94 -2.51
C THR A 188 -0.76 -4.44 -2.40
N HIS A 189 -0.39 -3.85 -1.27
CA HIS A 189 -0.46 -2.40 -1.12
C HIS A 189 0.70 -1.69 -1.83
N VAL A 190 1.91 -2.24 -1.74
CA VAL A 190 3.14 -1.63 -2.28
C VAL A 190 3.22 -1.77 -3.81
N GLY A 191 2.77 -2.89 -4.35
CA GLY A 191 2.74 -3.16 -5.79
C GLY A 191 4.08 -3.32 -6.50
N GLY A 192 5.19 -3.27 -5.77
CA GLY A 192 6.55 -3.32 -6.32
C GLY A 192 7.38 -4.54 -5.90
N MET A 193 6.79 -5.55 -5.26
CA MET A 193 7.52 -6.75 -4.81
C MET A 193 7.96 -7.61 -6.00
N PRO A 194 9.27 -7.80 -6.23
CA PRO A 194 9.78 -8.53 -7.41
C PRO A 194 9.19 -9.92 -7.55
N SER A 195 9.18 -10.72 -6.48
CA SER A 195 8.65 -12.10 -6.50
C SER A 195 7.17 -12.18 -6.91
N LEU A 196 6.35 -11.20 -6.50
CA LEU A 196 4.95 -11.11 -6.88
C LEU A 196 4.79 -10.69 -8.35
N LEU A 197 5.63 -9.74 -8.80
CA LEU A 197 5.64 -9.29 -10.18
C LEU A 197 6.07 -10.43 -11.12
N ASP A 198 7.05 -11.23 -10.72
CA ASP A 198 7.50 -12.42 -11.47
C ASP A 198 6.37 -13.46 -11.58
N ALA A 199 5.67 -13.76 -10.47
CA ALA A 199 4.52 -14.66 -10.50
C ALA A 199 3.41 -14.18 -11.45
N VAL A 200 3.12 -12.88 -11.46
CA VAL A 200 2.14 -12.27 -12.38
C VAL A 200 2.57 -12.40 -13.85
N GLU A 201 3.85 -12.17 -14.16
CA GLU A 201 4.37 -12.32 -15.53
C GLU A 201 4.35 -13.79 -15.98
N ILE A 202 4.71 -14.72 -15.10
CA ILE A 202 4.63 -16.16 -15.38
C ILE A 202 3.19 -16.55 -15.69
N ALA A 203 2.21 -16.16 -14.86
CA ALA A 203 0.81 -16.48 -15.07
C ALA A 203 0.27 -15.90 -16.37
N ARG A 204 0.66 -14.65 -16.70
CA ARG A 204 0.28 -14.01 -17.95
C ARG A 204 0.81 -14.77 -19.16
N ALA A 205 2.06 -15.22 -19.10
CA ALA A 205 2.68 -16.03 -20.17
C ALA A 205 1.94 -17.36 -20.40
N GLN A 206 1.25 -17.91 -19.36
CA GLN A 206 0.38 -19.07 -19.47
C GLN A 206 -1.04 -18.74 -19.98
N GLY A 207 -1.33 -17.48 -20.31
CA GLY A 207 -2.64 -17.04 -20.80
C GLY A 207 -3.69 -16.80 -19.69
N ALA A 208 -3.28 -16.71 -18.43
CA ALA A 208 -4.16 -16.31 -17.35
C ALA A 208 -4.49 -14.82 -17.39
N LYS A 209 -5.71 -14.47 -16.97
CA LYS A 209 -6.09 -13.07 -16.74
C LYS A 209 -5.60 -12.61 -15.37
N ILE A 210 -5.09 -11.39 -15.31
CA ILE A 210 -4.58 -10.82 -14.07
C ILE A 210 -5.59 -9.80 -13.53
N VAL A 211 -5.98 -9.96 -12.26
CA VAL A 211 -6.76 -8.99 -11.50
C VAL A 211 -5.87 -8.46 -10.38
N ALA A 212 -5.50 -7.18 -10.43
CA ALA A 212 -4.64 -6.57 -9.42
C ALA A 212 -5.46 -5.76 -8.42
N ILE A 213 -5.28 -6.06 -7.14
CA ILE A 213 -5.79 -5.25 -6.03
C ILE A 213 -4.58 -4.55 -5.38
N THR A 214 -4.34 -3.31 -5.82
CA THR A 214 -3.15 -2.54 -5.46
C THR A 214 -3.41 -1.04 -5.57
N ARG A 215 -2.47 -0.18 -5.15
CA ARG A 215 -2.55 1.26 -5.37
C ARG A 215 -2.41 1.60 -6.87
N PRO A 216 -3.06 2.69 -7.34
CA PRO A 216 -2.80 3.23 -8.68
C PRO A 216 -1.33 3.62 -8.86
N GLY A 217 -0.81 3.49 -10.10
CA GLY A 217 0.55 3.88 -10.46
C GLY A 217 1.64 3.00 -9.85
N THR A 218 1.29 1.81 -9.37
CA THR A 218 2.29 0.82 -8.94
C THR A 218 2.73 -0.05 -10.11
N PRO A 219 3.96 -0.64 -10.06
CA PRO A 219 4.41 -1.58 -11.09
C PRO A 219 3.44 -2.73 -11.34
N LEU A 220 2.76 -3.22 -10.32
CA LEU A 220 1.72 -4.25 -10.48
C LEU A 220 0.51 -3.73 -11.25
N ALA A 221 0.04 -2.51 -10.94
CA ALA A 221 -1.08 -1.89 -11.66
C ALA A 221 -0.77 -1.73 -13.14
N GLU A 222 0.44 -1.30 -13.49
CA GLU A 222 0.89 -1.14 -14.88
C GLU A 222 0.97 -2.49 -15.60
N ARG A 223 1.53 -3.52 -14.95
CA ARG A 223 1.69 -4.85 -15.54
C ARG A 223 0.39 -5.62 -15.67
N ALA A 224 -0.58 -5.40 -14.82
CA ALA A 224 -1.86 -6.07 -14.93
C ALA A 224 -2.67 -5.64 -16.18
N GLY A 225 -2.23 -4.59 -16.90
CA GLY A 225 -2.89 -4.08 -18.12
C GLY A 225 -4.19 -3.37 -17.79
N SER A 226 -5.33 -3.86 -18.25
CA SER A 226 -6.66 -3.34 -17.90
C SER A 226 -7.09 -3.71 -16.46
N SER A 227 -6.15 -3.66 -15.53
CA SER A 227 -6.34 -4.07 -14.15
C SER A 227 -7.35 -3.20 -13.42
N VAL A 228 -8.09 -3.81 -12.52
CA VAL A 228 -8.94 -3.11 -11.55
C VAL A 228 -8.02 -2.27 -10.65
N PRO A 229 -7.94 -0.96 -10.83
CA PRO A 229 -7.21 -0.16 -9.86
C PRO A 229 -8.03 -0.13 -8.58
N THR A 230 -7.55 -0.83 -7.55
CA THR A 230 -7.62 -0.34 -6.21
C THR A 230 -8.90 -0.45 -5.41
N VAL A 231 -9.08 -1.59 -4.80
CA VAL A 231 -9.87 -1.68 -3.56
C VAL A 231 -8.98 -1.51 -2.30
N MET A 232 -7.64 -1.56 -2.42
CA MET A 232 -6.73 -1.69 -1.27
C MET A 232 -6.35 -0.41 -0.53
N ARG A 233 -6.64 0.77 -1.03
CA ARG A 233 -6.51 1.99 -0.23
C ARG A 233 -7.41 1.91 1.01
N THR A 234 -8.47 1.13 0.90
CA THR A 234 -9.50 0.93 1.90
C THR A 234 -9.03 0.15 3.13
N CYS A 235 -8.25 -0.91 2.99
CA CYS A 235 -7.88 -1.74 4.15
C CYS A 235 -6.88 -1.03 5.07
N ARG A 236 -5.91 -0.27 4.50
CA ARG A 236 -4.98 0.52 5.29
C ARG A 236 -5.63 1.79 5.85
N ASP A 237 -6.57 2.38 5.09
CA ASP A 237 -7.33 3.55 5.52
C ASP A 237 -8.44 3.19 6.51
N LEU A 238 -8.89 1.94 6.55
CA LEU A 238 -9.80 1.41 7.57
C LEU A 238 -9.13 1.24 8.93
N GLY A 239 -7.81 1.50 9.04
CA GLY A 239 -7.11 1.36 10.31
C GLY A 239 -7.14 -0.06 10.87
N LEU A 240 -7.36 -1.05 10.00
CA LEU A 240 -7.11 -2.42 10.39
C LEU A 240 -5.59 -2.54 10.52
N PRO A 241 -5.04 -2.59 11.74
CA PRO A 241 -3.62 -2.82 11.91
C PRO A 241 -3.28 -4.09 11.15
N GLY A 242 -2.24 -4.03 10.33
CA GLY A 242 -1.63 -5.29 9.94
C GLY A 242 -1.34 -6.03 11.23
N LEU A 243 -1.76 -7.29 11.35
CA LEU A 243 -1.61 -8.18 12.52
C LEU A 243 -0.14 -8.33 13.00
N ARG A 244 0.58 -7.23 13.14
CA ARG A 244 1.95 -7.18 13.68
C ARG A 244 1.99 -6.76 15.15
N GLU A 245 0.84 -6.55 15.78
CA GLU A 245 0.77 -6.14 17.19
C GLU A 245 0.03 -7.15 18.09
N PHE A 246 0.11 -8.44 17.74
CA PHE A 246 -0.22 -9.52 18.67
C PHE A 246 0.92 -10.52 18.73
#